data_c6e81f8510332ee1914a0e3f22689742
#
_entry.id   c6e81f8510332ee1914a0e3f22689742
#
_cell.length_a   1.000
_cell.length_b   1.000
_cell.length_c   1.000
_cell.angle_alpha   90.00
_cell.angle_beta   90.00
_cell.angle_gamma   90.00
#
_symmetry.space_group_name_H-M   'P 1'
#
loop_
_entity.id
_entity.type
_entity.pdbx_description
1 polymer ?
#
loop_
_entity_poly.entity_id
_entity_poly.type
_entity_poly.pdbx_seq_one_letter_code
_entity_poly.pdbx_strand_id
1 'polypeptide(L)'
;MTNSYLLIVRAGDRSLHPEWLAGRREWDLHISYFGDSEQPYPLGTGVTLSREKGPKWLGLRDCIAGHGEFLSRYSHIGFPDDDLACDTNAWNTAFRVLDEIGADLGQPALDPRSFYSYDITLRRAGLKYRETDFVEQMCPIFRVGFLREIMPTWSLNNSSWGLDMAWRQMAAREGRKLAIVDAACVLHTRAIGKGTLYNAGNMKGRTPEEEYRALLAAFGISDTSRHTLRAVALDGKTVSQGLNRHLRWAGLRRTWRAWLGTERIG
;
A
#
# COMPACT_ATOMS: atom_id res chain seq x y z
N MET A 1 -1.86 -25.40 10.51
CA MET A 1 -2.75 -24.24 10.82
C MET A 1 -2.85 -23.42 9.56
N THR A 2 -4.03 -23.05 9.13
CA THR A 2 -4.25 -22.16 7.97
C THR A 2 -4.04 -20.72 8.44
N ASN A 3 -3.26 -19.93 7.69
CA ASN A 3 -3.06 -18.51 7.99
C ASN A 3 -4.38 -17.73 7.80
N SER A 4 -4.58 -16.70 8.62
CA SER A 4 -5.75 -15.81 8.54
C SER A 4 -5.49 -14.58 7.64
N TYR A 5 -4.26 -14.42 7.15
CA TYR A 5 -3.82 -13.26 6.37
C TYR A 5 -3.29 -13.68 5.01
N LEU A 6 -3.47 -12.82 4.01
CA LEU A 6 -2.98 -13.01 2.65
C LEU A 6 -2.27 -11.75 2.16
N LEU A 7 -1.13 -11.91 1.52
CA LEU A 7 -0.58 -10.90 0.61
C LEU A 7 -0.90 -11.30 -0.84
N ILE A 8 -1.37 -10.35 -1.63
CA ILE A 8 -1.50 -10.49 -3.10
C ILE A 8 -0.58 -9.46 -3.72
N VAL A 9 0.56 -9.90 -4.24
CA VAL A 9 1.55 -9.02 -4.89
C VAL A 9 1.34 -9.01 -6.40
N ARG A 10 1.24 -7.81 -7.00
CA ARG A 10 1.36 -7.67 -8.46
C ARG A 10 2.82 -7.70 -8.82
N ALA A 11 3.31 -8.81 -9.37
CA ALA A 11 4.73 -9.05 -9.59
C ALA A 11 5.09 -9.11 -11.08
N GLY A 12 6.14 -8.39 -11.45
CA GLY A 12 6.88 -8.55 -12.68
C GLY A 12 8.13 -9.40 -12.48
N ASP A 13 8.98 -9.52 -13.51
CA ASP A 13 10.20 -10.37 -13.50
C ASP A 13 11.28 -9.91 -12.51
N ARG A 14 11.18 -8.68 -11.99
CA ARG A 14 12.15 -8.09 -11.06
C ARG A 14 11.52 -7.77 -9.71
N SER A 15 10.54 -8.56 -9.27
CA SER A 15 9.88 -8.39 -7.99
C SER A 15 10.80 -8.74 -6.82
N LEU A 16 10.73 -7.96 -5.75
CA LEU A 16 11.48 -8.17 -4.50
C LEU A 16 10.76 -9.11 -3.51
N HIS A 17 9.54 -9.57 -3.81
CA HIS A 17 8.79 -10.43 -2.90
C HIS A 17 9.53 -11.73 -2.48
N PRO A 18 10.50 -12.30 -3.22
CA PRO A 18 11.26 -13.44 -2.72
C PRO A 18 12.00 -13.15 -1.41
N GLU A 19 12.41 -11.89 -1.18
CA GLU A 19 13.06 -11.47 0.07
C GLU A 19 12.12 -11.56 1.29
N TRP A 20 10.79 -11.47 1.07
CA TRP A 20 9.78 -11.54 2.12
C TRP A 20 9.55 -12.97 2.62
N LEU A 21 10.07 -13.97 1.93
CA LEU A 21 9.78 -15.39 2.20
C LEU A 21 10.78 -16.04 3.16
N ALA A 22 11.83 -15.33 3.55
CA ALA A 22 12.86 -15.84 4.46
C ALA A 22 12.36 -15.83 5.91
N GLY A 23 11.94 -16.98 6.45
CA GLY A 23 11.51 -17.11 7.83
C GLY A 23 10.08 -17.62 8.00
N ARG A 24 9.61 -17.64 9.26
CA ARG A 24 8.26 -18.11 9.58
C ARG A 24 7.22 -17.05 9.23
N ARG A 25 6.40 -17.33 8.24
CA ARG A 25 5.29 -16.48 7.81
C ARG A 25 4.02 -16.78 8.60
N GLU A 26 3.27 -15.72 8.92
CA GLU A 26 1.93 -15.78 9.51
C GLU A 26 0.85 -15.44 8.47
N TRP A 27 1.22 -15.41 7.19
CA TRP A 27 0.40 -15.06 6.03
C TRP A 27 0.71 -15.98 4.86
N ASP A 28 -0.27 -16.17 3.99
CA ASP A 28 -0.10 -16.81 2.70
C ASP A 28 0.25 -15.76 1.63
N LEU A 29 0.89 -16.19 0.54
CA LEU A 29 1.22 -15.33 -0.59
C LEU A 29 0.49 -15.79 -1.86
N HIS A 30 -0.17 -14.87 -2.54
CA HIS A 30 -0.60 -15.05 -3.90
C HIS A 30 0.16 -14.08 -4.82
N ILE A 31 0.75 -14.61 -5.89
CA ILE A 31 1.49 -13.83 -6.87
C ILE A 31 0.57 -13.63 -8.08
N SER A 32 0.06 -12.42 -8.26
CA SER A 32 -0.64 -11.99 -9.48
C SER A 32 0.41 -11.49 -10.46
N TYR A 33 0.87 -12.40 -11.33
CA TYR A 33 2.03 -12.17 -12.19
C TYR A 33 1.64 -11.49 -13.50
N PHE A 34 2.35 -10.39 -13.84
CA PHE A 34 2.12 -9.65 -15.09
C PHE A 34 3.30 -9.70 -16.09
N GLY A 35 4.43 -10.27 -15.68
CA GLY A 35 5.61 -10.43 -16.53
C GLY A 35 5.43 -11.47 -17.65
N ASP A 36 6.51 -11.77 -18.37
CA ASP A 36 6.49 -12.62 -19.57
C ASP A 36 7.21 -13.96 -19.38
N SER A 37 7.90 -14.19 -18.24
CA SER A 37 8.58 -15.45 -17.96
C SER A 37 7.57 -16.62 -17.85
N GLU A 38 7.89 -17.77 -18.42
CA GLU A 38 7.08 -18.99 -18.29
C GLU A 38 7.12 -19.55 -16.86
N GLN A 39 8.26 -19.45 -16.20
CA GLN A 39 8.49 -19.90 -14.82
C GLN A 39 9.05 -18.76 -13.97
N PRO A 40 8.20 -17.78 -13.56
CA PRO A 40 8.69 -16.56 -12.96
C PRO A 40 9.27 -16.77 -11.57
N TYR A 41 8.63 -17.61 -10.74
CA TYR A 41 9.00 -17.79 -9.34
C TYR A 41 8.72 -19.21 -8.86
N PRO A 42 9.58 -19.78 -7.97
CA PRO A 42 9.29 -21.06 -7.34
C PRO A 42 8.10 -20.95 -6.38
N LEU A 43 7.19 -21.92 -6.45
CA LEU A 43 6.06 -22.00 -5.54
C LEU A 43 6.41 -22.92 -4.37
N GLY A 44 6.37 -22.36 -3.17
CA GLY A 44 6.55 -23.10 -1.91
C GLY A 44 5.23 -23.23 -1.14
N THR A 45 5.30 -23.78 0.06
CA THR A 45 4.12 -23.93 0.94
C THR A 45 3.46 -22.57 1.19
N GLY A 46 2.15 -22.46 0.98
CA GLY A 46 1.38 -21.22 1.17
C GLY A 46 1.73 -20.13 0.15
N VAL A 47 2.26 -20.51 -1.02
CA VAL A 47 2.49 -19.61 -2.17
C VAL A 47 1.71 -20.14 -3.37
N THR A 48 0.88 -19.29 -3.95
CA THR A 48 0.12 -19.57 -5.17
C THR A 48 0.39 -18.49 -6.22
N LEU A 49 0.07 -18.76 -7.49
CA LEU A 49 0.33 -17.85 -8.60
C LEU A 49 -0.81 -17.91 -9.61
N SER A 50 -1.21 -16.74 -10.09
CA SER A 50 -2.04 -16.58 -11.28
C SER A 50 -1.41 -15.54 -12.22
N ARG A 51 -1.93 -15.44 -13.45
CA ARG A 51 -1.38 -14.58 -14.49
C ARG A 51 -2.43 -13.60 -14.97
N GLU A 52 -2.24 -12.33 -14.60
CA GLU A 52 -3.09 -11.24 -15.06
C GLU A 52 -2.23 -10.15 -15.70
N LYS A 53 -2.63 -9.63 -16.82
CA LYS A 53 -2.00 -8.45 -17.44
C LYS A 53 -2.71 -7.17 -17.00
N GLY A 54 -2.12 -6.03 -17.32
CA GLY A 54 -2.70 -4.70 -17.06
C GLY A 54 -2.25 -4.03 -15.75
N PRO A 55 -2.85 -2.86 -15.45
CA PRO A 55 -2.51 -2.04 -14.29
C PRO A 55 -2.76 -2.76 -12.95
N LYS A 56 -2.15 -2.24 -11.88
CA LYS A 56 -2.19 -2.88 -10.55
C LYS A 56 -3.60 -3.25 -10.13
N TRP A 57 -4.49 -2.28 -9.99
CA TRP A 57 -5.79 -2.52 -9.38
C TRP A 57 -6.78 -3.24 -10.30
N LEU A 58 -6.69 -3.06 -11.61
CA LEU A 58 -7.47 -3.85 -12.57
C LEU A 58 -7.02 -5.31 -12.58
N GLY A 59 -5.72 -5.56 -12.59
CA GLY A 59 -5.21 -6.93 -12.50
C GLY A 59 -5.52 -7.60 -11.16
N LEU A 60 -5.50 -6.86 -10.04
CA LEU A 60 -5.90 -7.37 -8.73
C LEU A 60 -7.40 -7.66 -8.66
N ARG A 61 -8.25 -6.84 -9.30
CA ARG A 61 -9.68 -7.11 -9.46
C ARG A 61 -9.92 -8.45 -10.17
N ASP A 62 -9.23 -8.65 -11.28
CA ASP A 62 -9.38 -9.85 -12.10
C ASP A 62 -8.83 -11.08 -11.36
N CYS A 63 -7.73 -10.94 -10.64
CA CYS A 63 -7.17 -11.97 -9.76
C CYS A 63 -8.19 -12.39 -8.67
N ILE A 64 -8.79 -11.44 -7.94
CA ILE A 64 -9.80 -11.77 -6.91
C ILE A 64 -11.07 -12.36 -7.54
N ALA A 65 -11.48 -11.91 -8.72
CA ALA A 65 -12.61 -12.50 -9.42
C ALA A 65 -12.38 -13.97 -9.77
N GLY A 66 -11.15 -14.35 -10.13
CA GLY A 66 -10.74 -15.73 -10.37
C GLY A 66 -10.55 -16.58 -9.10
N HIS A 67 -10.45 -15.94 -7.92
CA HIS A 67 -10.15 -16.59 -6.64
C HIS A 67 -11.09 -16.07 -5.55
N GLY A 68 -12.39 -16.20 -5.78
CA GLY A 68 -13.42 -15.65 -4.87
C GLY A 68 -13.35 -16.17 -3.42
N GLU A 69 -12.71 -17.33 -3.20
CA GLU A 69 -12.44 -17.90 -1.88
C GLU A 69 -11.54 -17.03 -1.01
N PHE A 70 -10.69 -16.17 -1.59
CA PHE A 70 -9.82 -15.28 -0.79
C PHE A 70 -10.63 -14.38 0.14
N LEU A 71 -11.76 -13.86 -0.34
CA LEU A 71 -12.62 -13.00 0.45
C LEU A 71 -13.39 -13.71 1.57
N SER A 72 -13.47 -15.04 1.56
CA SER A 72 -14.13 -15.83 2.60
C SER A 72 -13.14 -16.51 3.55
N ARG A 73 -11.93 -16.79 3.07
CA ARG A 73 -10.91 -17.52 3.82
C ARG A 73 -10.06 -16.64 4.73
N TYR A 74 -9.75 -15.40 4.30
CA TYR A 74 -8.84 -14.53 5.03
C TYR A 74 -9.59 -13.39 5.72
N SER A 75 -9.06 -12.95 6.88
CA SER A 75 -9.58 -11.79 7.61
C SER A 75 -9.03 -10.48 7.07
N HIS A 76 -7.75 -10.49 6.64
CA HIS A 76 -7.06 -9.34 6.07
C HIS A 76 -6.32 -9.74 4.79
N ILE A 77 -6.35 -8.85 3.80
CA ILE A 77 -5.62 -9.01 2.55
C ILE A 77 -4.80 -7.75 2.28
N GLY A 78 -3.50 -7.93 2.06
CA GLY A 78 -2.57 -6.85 1.69
C GLY A 78 -2.24 -6.87 0.19
N PHE A 79 -2.03 -5.68 -0.38
CA PHE A 79 -1.73 -5.49 -1.81
C PHE A 79 -0.46 -4.66 -2.02
N PRO A 80 0.71 -5.21 -1.64
CA PRO A 80 1.98 -4.50 -1.79
C PRO A 80 2.40 -4.35 -3.25
N ASP A 81 3.13 -3.27 -3.55
CA ASP A 81 3.93 -3.17 -4.76
C ASP A 81 5.10 -4.16 -4.73
N ASP A 82 5.62 -4.53 -5.89
CA ASP A 82 6.62 -5.59 -6.04
C ASP A 82 8.07 -5.13 -5.84
N ASP A 83 8.27 -3.87 -5.49
CA ASP A 83 9.56 -3.23 -5.29
C ASP A 83 9.81 -2.75 -3.85
N LEU A 84 9.16 -3.40 -2.91
CA LEU A 84 9.35 -3.18 -1.48
C LEU A 84 10.42 -4.12 -0.93
N ALA A 85 11.55 -3.58 -0.48
CA ALA A 85 12.56 -4.34 0.25
C ALA A 85 12.19 -4.39 1.74
N CYS A 86 11.98 -5.59 2.25
CA CYS A 86 11.73 -5.88 3.67
C CYS A 86 11.89 -7.38 3.94
N ASP A 87 11.82 -7.75 5.21
CA ASP A 87 11.80 -9.14 5.64
C ASP A 87 10.37 -9.66 5.94
N THR A 88 10.27 -10.95 6.21
CA THR A 88 9.03 -11.61 6.64
C THR A 88 8.41 -10.96 7.87
N ASN A 89 9.24 -10.49 8.81
CA ASN A 89 8.77 -9.96 10.09
C ASN A 89 8.08 -8.60 9.95
N ALA A 90 8.43 -7.81 8.93
CA ALA A 90 7.72 -6.56 8.62
C ALA A 90 6.23 -6.83 8.34
N TRP A 91 5.93 -7.83 7.49
CA TRP A 91 4.55 -8.22 7.19
C TRP A 91 3.85 -8.88 8.38
N ASN A 92 4.51 -9.80 9.09
CA ASN A 92 3.95 -10.40 10.31
C ASN A 92 3.54 -9.33 11.32
N THR A 93 4.41 -8.34 11.55
CA THR A 93 4.16 -7.24 12.48
C THR A 93 3.03 -6.34 12.00
N ALA A 94 3.00 -6.00 10.70
CA ALA A 94 1.94 -5.18 10.13
C ALA A 94 0.56 -5.84 10.33
N PHE A 95 0.40 -7.09 9.93
CA PHE A 95 -0.86 -7.81 10.09
C PHE A 95 -1.29 -7.92 11.55
N ARG A 96 -0.39 -8.36 12.45
CA ARG A 96 -0.71 -8.51 13.88
C ARG A 96 -1.16 -7.19 14.51
N VAL A 97 -0.46 -6.10 14.24
CA VAL A 97 -0.83 -4.80 14.83
C VAL A 97 -2.17 -4.31 14.28
N LEU A 98 -2.41 -4.43 12.97
CA LEU A 98 -3.68 -4.01 12.36
C LEU A 98 -4.87 -4.83 12.87
N ASP A 99 -4.70 -6.15 13.02
CA ASP A 99 -5.72 -7.02 13.59
C ASP A 99 -5.98 -6.72 15.07
N GLU A 100 -4.91 -6.57 15.89
CA GLU A 100 -4.98 -6.22 17.31
C GLU A 100 -5.78 -4.93 17.57
N ILE A 101 -5.56 -3.90 16.75
CA ILE A 101 -6.23 -2.61 16.93
C ILE A 101 -7.59 -2.52 16.22
N GLY A 102 -7.97 -3.56 15.48
CA GLY A 102 -9.21 -3.59 14.70
C GLY A 102 -9.24 -2.57 13.57
N ALA A 103 -8.10 -2.33 12.88
CA ALA A 103 -8.05 -1.43 11.75
C ALA A 103 -8.78 -2.02 10.52
N ASP A 104 -9.53 -1.19 9.81
CA ASP A 104 -10.21 -1.58 8.57
C ASP A 104 -9.28 -1.46 7.35
N LEU A 105 -8.33 -0.52 7.42
CA LEU A 105 -7.30 -0.29 6.42
C LEU A 105 -6.02 0.16 7.11
N GLY A 106 -4.89 -0.40 6.71
CA GLY A 106 -3.60 0.06 7.20
C GLY A 106 -2.46 -0.25 6.25
N GLN A 107 -1.26 0.13 6.65
CA GLN A 107 -0.02 -0.19 5.94
C GLN A 107 1.17 -0.23 6.90
N PRO A 108 2.26 -0.96 6.58
CA PRO A 108 3.55 -0.72 7.22
C PRO A 108 4.05 0.69 6.90
N ALA A 109 4.83 1.29 7.80
CA ALA A 109 5.47 2.56 7.54
C ALA A 109 6.60 2.42 6.52
N LEU A 110 6.86 3.47 5.74
CA LEU A 110 7.98 3.52 4.82
C LEU A 110 9.27 3.93 5.54
N ASP A 111 10.37 3.27 5.19
CA ASP A 111 11.71 3.70 5.60
C ASP A 111 11.98 5.13 5.09
N PRO A 112 12.60 6.02 5.87
CA PRO A 112 12.91 7.39 5.42
C PRO A 112 13.78 7.49 4.15
N ARG A 113 14.44 6.40 3.75
CA ARG A 113 15.21 6.31 2.49
C ARG A 113 14.37 5.95 1.27
N SER A 114 13.08 5.63 1.46
CA SER A 114 12.16 5.25 0.40
C SER A 114 11.95 6.38 -0.61
N PHE A 115 11.64 6.02 -1.84
CA PHE A 115 10.89 6.92 -2.72
C PHE A 115 9.44 6.96 -2.24
N TYR A 116 8.92 8.12 -1.87
CA TYR A 116 7.59 8.27 -1.27
C TYR A 116 6.85 9.49 -1.84
N SER A 117 5.51 9.42 -1.83
CA SER A 117 4.64 10.53 -2.24
C SER A 117 4.20 11.38 -1.06
N TYR A 118 4.04 10.78 0.12
CA TYR A 118 3.40 11.42 1.28
C TYR A 118 4.18 11.20 2.57
N ASP A 119 4.63 12.30 3.20
CA ASP A 119 5.43 12.23 4.46
C ASP A 119 4.71 11.49 5.60
N ILE A 120 3.36 11.46 5.59
CA ILE A 120 2.59 10.75 6.60
C ILE A 120 2.91 9.25 6.61
N THR A 121 3.32 8.67 5.48
CA THR A 121 3.66 7.24 5.36
C THR A 121 5.01 6.90 5.95
N LEU A 122 5.90 7.90 6.14
CA LEU A 122 7.24 7.67 6.67
C LEU A 122 7.20 7.21 8.13
N ARG A 123 8.08 6.27 8.46
CA ARG A 123 8.26 5.72 9.80
C ARG A 123 8.57 6.80 10.83
N ARG A 124 7.90 6.71 11.97
CA ARG A 124 8.18 7.52 13.17
C ARG A 124 8.80 6.63 14.24
N ALA A 125 10.09 6.86 14.52
CA ALA A 125 10.83 6.08 15.50
C ALA A 125 10.18 6.15 16.89
N GLY A 126 10.16 5.01 17.61
CA GLY A 126 9.57 4.91 18.95
C GLY A 126 8.06 4.70 18.98
N LEU A 127 7.37 4.79 17.83
CA LEU A 127 5.95 4.49 17.74
C LEU A 127 5.70 3.01 17.36
N LYS A 128 4.62 2.43 17.91
CA LYS A 128 4.06 1.16 17.49
C LYS A 128 3.20 1.36 16.24
N TYR A 129 2.28 2.33 16.30
CA TYR A 129 1.42 2.71 15.17
C TYR A 129 0.86 4.13 15.34
N ARG A 130 0.32 4.66 14.26
CA ARG A 130 -0.49 5.88 14.22
C ARG A 130 -1.85 5.59 13.62
N GLU A 131 -2.93 6.04 14.29
CA GLU A 131 -4.23 6.17 13.64
C GLU A 131 -4.18 7.42 12.76
N THR A 132 -4.61 7.29 11.51
CA THR A 132 -4.51 8.34 10.49
C THR A 132 -5.83 8.45 9.74
N ASP A 133 -6.02 9.53 9.01
CA ASP A 133 -7.13 9.67 8.07
C ASP A 133 -6.79 9.20 6.65
N PHE A 134 -5.59 8.63 6.45
CA PHE A 134 -5.07 8.27 5.13
C PHE A 134 -4.14 7.05 5.18
N VAL A 135 -4.27 6.19 4.16
CA VAL A 135 -3.37 5.07 3.85
C VAL A 135 -3.10 5.09 2.35
N GLU A 136 -1.82 4.98 1.95
CA GLU A 136 -1.40 5.03 0.56
C GLU A 136 -1.61 3.69 -0.15
N GLN A 137 -1.88 3.73 -1.44
CA GLN A 137 -2.10 2.54 -2.29
C GLN A 137 -0.84 1.68 -2.55
N MET A 138 0.33 2.07 -2.07
CA MET A 138 1.60 1.37 -2.31
C MET A 138 1.65 -0.02 -1.63
N CYS A 139 1.22 -0.09 -0.37
CA CYS A 139 1.22 -1.35 0.40
C CYS A 139 0.04 -1.47 1.37
N PRO A 140 -1.19 -1.23 0.93
CA PRO A 140 -2.35 -1.27 1.82
C PRO A 140 -2.68 -2.70 2.25
N ILE A 141 -3.15 -2.83 3.48
CA ILE A 141 -3.70 -4.04 4.07
C ILE A 141 -5.13 -3.73 4.51
N PHE A 142 -6.08 -4.43 3.94
CA PHE A 142 -7.50 -4.26 4.22
C PHE A 142 -8.04 -5.38 5.09
N ARG A 143 -8.90 -5.05 6.04
CA ARG A 143 -9.86 -5.99 6.57
C ARG A 143 -10.86 -6.33 5.45
N VAL A 144 -11.18 -7.60 5.27
CA VAL A 144 -11.98 -8.07 4.13
C VAL A 144 -13.37 -7.40 4.04
N GLY A 145 -13.98 -7.05 5.19
CA GLY A 145 -15.25 -6.30 5.18
C GLY A 145 -15.13 -5.00 4.39
N PHE A 146 -14.16 -4.15 4.74
CA PHE A 146 -13.93 -2.88 4.04
C PHE A 146 -13.38 -3.08 2.61
N LEU A 147 -12.56 -4.10 2.40
CA LEU A 147 -12.09 -4.46 1.06
C LEU A 147 -13.25 -4.65 0.07
N ARG A 148 -14.29 -5.40 0.46
CA ARG A 148 -15.48 -5.65 -0.39
C ARG A 148 -16.17 -4.33 -0.78
N GLU A 149 -16.21 -3.36 0.11
CA GLU A 149 -16.85 -2.07 -0.13
C GLU A 149 -16.07 -1.22 -1.12
N ILE A 150 -14.71 -1.25 -1.05
CA ILE A 150 -13.87 -0.40 -1.90
C ILE A 150 -13.52 -1.03 -3.26
N MET A 151 -13.62 -2.34 -3.42
CA MET A 151 -13.26 -3.03 -4.68
C MET A 151 -13.91 -2.44 -5.94
N PRO A 152 -15.19 -1.99 -5.94
CA PRO A 152 -15.77 -1.32 -7.10
C PRO A 152 -15.00 -0.09 -7.58
N THR A 153 -14.27 0.59 -6.68
CA THR A 153 -13.46 1.77 -7.04
C THR A 153 -12.27 1.43 -7.93
N TRP A 154 -11.79 0.19 -7.92
CA TRP A 154 -10.60 -0.24 -8.67
C TRP A 154 -10.76 -0.14 -10.19
N SER A 155 -12.00 -0.03 -10.67
CA SER A 155 -12.32 0.13 -12.09
C SER A 155 -12.53 1.59 -12.52
N LEU A 156 -12.35 2.56 -11.62
CA LEU A 156 -12.66 3.96 -11.91
C LEU A 156 -11.59 4.66 -12.76
N ASN A 157 -10.34 4.18 -12.71
CA ASN A 157 -9.26 4.70 -13.53
C ASN A 157 -8.18 3.65 -13.81
N ASN A 158 -7.21 3.99 -14.67
CA ASN A 158 -6.12 3.10 -15.05
C ASN A 158 -4.82 3.38 -14.28
N SER A 159 -4.55 4.65 -13.96
CA SER A 159 -3.32 5.06 -13.26
C SER A 159 -3.33 4.72 -11.78
N SER A 160 -4.49 4.41 -11.23
CA SER A 160 -4.75 4.28 -9.79
C SER A 160 -4.65 5.59 -8.97
N TRP A 161 -4.25 6.69 -9.58
CA TRP A 161 -4.09 7.97 -8.87
C TRP A 161 -5.42 8.44 -8.27
N GLY A 162 -5.41 8.69 -6.96
CA GLY A 162 -6.56 9.14 -6.18
C GLY A 162 -7.42 8.04 -5.58
N LEU A 163 -7.18 6.75 -5.88
CA LEU A 163 -7.93 5.67 -5.25
C LEU A 163 -7.80 5.69 -3.72
N ASP A 164 -6.61 5.99 -3.21
CA ASP A 164 -6.36 6.17 -1.79
C ASP A 164 -7.16 7.33 -1.17
N MET A 165 -7.40 8.41 -1.93
CA MET A 165 -8.27 9.51 -1.52
C MET A 165 -9.75 9.09 -1.53
N ALA A 166 -10.18 8.29 -2.52
CA ALA A 166 -11.53 7.72 -2.53
C ALA A 166 -11.75 6.80 -1.31
N TRP A 167 -10.78 5.92 -1.00
CA TRP A 167 -10.85 5.04 0.17
C TRP A 167 -10.89 5.83 1.48
N ARG A 168 -10.09 6.90 1.59
CA ARG A 168 -10.14 7.84 2.71
C ARG A 168 -11.56 8.39 2.89
N GLN A 169 -12.17 8.86 1.82
CA GLN A 169 -13.51 9.43 1.86
C GLN A 169 -14.57 8.39 2.25
N MET A 170 -14.47 7.18 1.72
CA MET A 170 -15.36 6.07 2.09
C MET A 170 -15.17 5.68 3.55
N ALA A 171 -13.93 5.55 4.00
CA ALA A 171 -13.60 5.24 5.38
C ALA A 171 -14.16 6.29 6.36
N ALA A 172 -14.03 7.58 6.03
CA ALA A 172 -14.54 8.66 6.86
C ALA A 172 -16.09 8.62 6.99
N ARG A 173 -16.80 8.32 5.89
CA ARG A 173 -18.27 8.21 5.90
C ARG A 173 -18.78 7.07 6.79
N GLU A 174 -18.03 5.97 6.84
CA GLU A 174 -18.39 4.75 7.57
C GLU A 174 -17.76 4.69 8.98
N GLY A 175 -17.00 5.70 9.38
CA GLY A 175 -16.29 5.70 10.67
C GLY A 175 -15.24 4.61 10.79
N ARG A 176 -14.61 4.20 9.66
CA ARG A 176 -13.60 3.15 9.59
C ARG A 176 -12.28 3.61 10.19
N LYS A 177 -11.57 2.68 10.83
CA LYS A 177 -10.25 2.95 11.41
C LYS A 177 -9.14 2.71 10.40
N LEU A 178 -8.32 3.74 10.17
CA LEU A 178 -7.12 3.68 9.33
C LEU A 178 -5.87 3.80 10.19
N ALA A 179 -4.80 3.06 9.83
CA ALA A 179 -3.56 3.11 10.61
C ALA A 179 -2.29 2.92 9.76
N ILE A 180 -1.20 3.54 10.20
CA ILE A 180 0.16 3.27 9.73
C ILE A 180 0.93 2.61 10.87
N VAL A 181 1.49 1.42 10.60
CA VAL A 181 2.22 0.61 11.57
C VAL A 181 3.69 0.98 11.56
N ASP A 182 4.13 1.82 12.50
CA ASP A 182 5.53 2.27 12.60
C ASP A 182 6.48 1.17 13.10
N ALA A 183 5.97 0.17 13.81
CA ALA A 183 6.73 -1.00 14.23
C ALA A 183 7.09 -1.94 13.06
N ALA A 184 6.39 -1.82 11.92
CA ALA A 184 6.68 -2.50 10.67
C ALA A 184 7.21 -1.50 9.64
N CYS A 185 8.34 -1.82 8.99
CA CYS A 185 9.01 -0.89 8.09
C CYS A 185 9.36 -1.56 6.77
N VAL A 186 9.05 -0.91 5.65
CA VAL A 186 9.39 -1.37 4.31
C VAL A 186 10.11 -0.26 3.55
N LEU A 187 11.04 -0.62 2.67
CA LEU A 187 11.77 0.34 1.82
C LEU A 187 11.25 0.25 0.39
N HIS A 188 10.61 1.30 -0.10
CA HIS A 188 10.23 1.42 -1.51
C HIS A 188 11.46 1.84 -2.34
N THR A 189 11.89 0.96 -3.25
CA THR A 189 13.22 1.02 -3.87
C THR A 189 13.24 1.70 -5.24
N ARG A 190 12.09 1.88 -5.90
CA ARG A 190 12.01 2.46 -7.25
C ARG A 190 11.38 3.86 -7.23
N ALA A 191 11.84 4.71 -8.16
CA ALA A 191 11.31 6.07 -8.28
C ALA A 191 9.85 6.04 -8.74
N ILE A 192 9.01 6.87 -8.09
CA ILE A 192 7.59 7.00 -8.39
C ILE A 192 7.40 7.48 -9.84
N GLY A 193 6.39 6.94 -10.53
CA GLY A 193 6.07 7.31 -11.92
C GLY A 193 7.01 6.72 -12.98
N LYS A 194 7.98 5.89 -12.59
CA LYS A 194 8.93 5.21 -13.50
C LYS A 194 8.55 3.74 -13.79
N GLY A 195 7.39 3.28 -13.36
CA GLY A 195 6.88 1.94 -13.66
C GLY A 195 6.50 1.76 -15.12
N THR A 196 6.42 0.50 -15.57
CA THR A 196 6.05 0.15 -16.96
C THR A 196 4.67 0.66 -17.37
N LEU A 197 3.77 0.92 -16.42
CA LEU A 197 2.46 1.50 -16.67
C LEU A 197 2.55 2.89 -17.34
N TYR A 198 3.56 3.69 -16.97
CA TYR A 198 3.73 5.07 -17.45
C TYR A 198 4.49 5.16 -18.77
N ASN A 199 4.89 4.01 -19.36
CA ASN A 199 5.50 3.99 -20.68
C ASN A 199 4.47 4.35 -21.75
N ALA A 200 4.92 5.08 -22.77
CA ALA A 200 4.09 5.51 -23.90
C ALA A 200 3.30 4.33 -24.49
N GLY A 201 1.98 4.44 -24.56
CA GLY A 201 1.08 3.42 -25.09
C GLY A 201 0.34 2.56 -24.06
N ASN A 202 0.76 2.52 -22.79
CA ASN A 202 0.06 1.77 -21.75
C ASN A 202 -1.08 2.59 -21.10
N MET A 203 -0.97 3.91 -21.11
CA MET A 203 -2.04 4.81 -20.69
C MET A 203 -2.98 5.08 -21.87
N LYS A 204 -4.22 4.57 -21.80
CA LYS A 204 -5.27 4.84 -22.80
C LYS A 204 -6.15 5.97 -22.31
N GLY A 205 -6.11 7.11 -23.00
CA GLY A 205 -7.01 8.23 -22.74
C GLY A 205 -6.42 9.31 -21.86
N ARG A 206 -6.90 9.44 -20.61
CA ARG A 206 -6.54 10.53 -19.69
C ARG A 206 -5.15 10.34 -19.09
N THR A 207 -4.48 11.46 -18.77
CA THR A 207 -3.26 11.46 -17.96
C THR A 207 -3.57 11.05 -16.50
N PRO A 208 -2.56 10.61 -15.71
CA PRO A 208 -2.76 10.31 -14.29
C PRO A 208 -3.34 11.51 -13.51
N GLU A 209 -2.92 12.74 -13.83
CA GLU A 209 -3.42 13.96 -13.20
C GLU A 209 -4.89 14.23 -13.53
N GLU A 210 -5.30 13.97 -14.77
CA GLU A 210 -6.70 14.11 -15.19
C GLU A 210 -7.58 13.06 -14.52
N GLU A 211 -7.09 11.80 -14.42
CA GLU A 211 -7.78 10.74 -13.69
C GLU A 211 -7.91 11.07 -12.20
N TYR A 212 -6.84 11.57 -11.58
CA TYR A 212 -6.84 12.03 -10.18
C TYR A 212 -7.90 13.11 -9.94
N ARG A 213 -7.89 14.18 -10.75
CA ARG A 213 -8.84 15.28 -10.62
C ARG A 213 -10.29 14.82 -10.83
N ALA A 214 -10.52 13.97 -11.82
CA ALA A 214 -11.84 13.42 -12.09
C ALA A 214 -12.36 12.58 -10.91
N LEU A 215 -11.48 11.80 -10.28
CA LEU A 215 -11.83 10.98 -9.13
C LEU A 215 -12.11 11.84 -7.89
N LEU A 216 -11.29 12.84 -7.60
CA LEU A 216 -11.57 13.80 -6.51
C LEU A 216 -12.94 14.46 -6.68
N ALA A 217 -13.26 14.91 -7.90
CA ALA A 217 -14.55 15.52 -8.21
C ALA A 217 -15.72 14.53 -8.00
N ALA A 218 -15.57 13.30 -8.48
CA ALA A 218 -16.61 12.25 -8.35
C ALA A 218 -16.93 11.90 -6.89
N PHE A 219 -15.92 11.97 -5.99
CA PHE A 219 -16.09 11.71 -4.56
C PHE A 219 -16.37 12.97 -3.73
N GLY A 220 -16.40 14.16 -4.34
CA GLY A 220 -16.61 15.45 -3.65
C GLY A 220 -15.45 15.81 -2.71
N ILE A 221 -14.22 15.45 -3.08
CA ILE A 221 -13.03 15.68 -2.25
C ILE A 221 -12.37 16.99 -2.62
N SER A 222 -12.43 17.98 -1.72
CA SER A 222 -11.77 19.29 -1.86
C SER A 222 -10.51 19.42 -0.99
N ASP A 223 -10.49 18.74 0.18
CA ASP A 223 -9.35 18.73 1.08
C ASP A 223 -8.50 17.49 0.88
N THR A 224 -7.26 17.69 0.45
CA THR A 224 -6.27 16.64 0.24
C THR A 224 -5.21 16.60 1.34
N SER A 225 -5.35 17.37 2.43
CA SER A 225 -4.48 17.28 3.60
C SER A 225 -4.60 15.91 4.28
N ARG A 226 -3.56 15.46 4.97
CA ARG A 226 -3.49 14.15 5.61
C ARG A 226 -3.03 14.30 7.05
N HIS A 227 -3.72 13.63 7.98
CA HIS A 227 -3.53 13.86 9.40
C HIS A 227 -3.27 12.57 10.17
N THR A 228 -2.37 12.66 11.14
CA THR A 228 -2.27 11.70 12.23
C THR A 228 -3.29 12.11 13.31
N LEU A 229 -4.21 11.21 13.60
CA LEU A 229 -5.29 11.44 14.58
C LEU A 229 -4.83 11.04 15.98
N ARG A 230 -4.09 9.94 16.10
CA ARG A 230 -3.55 9.40 17.33
C ARG A 230 -2.22 8.70 17.08
N ALA A 231 -1.31 8.72 18.04
CA ALA A 231 -0.06 7.99 18.00
C ALA A 231 0.11 7.14 19.25
N VAL A 232 0.62 5.92 19.11
CA VAL A 232 0.86 4.98 20.20
C VAL A 232 2.31 4.54 20.15
N ALA A 233 3.01 4.66 21.28
CA ALA A 233 4.39 4.26 21.43
C ALA A 233 4.54 2.74 21.54
N LEU A 234 5.77 2.23 21.44
CA LEU A 234 6.08 0.80 21.55
C LEU A 234 5.68 0.20 22.90
N ASP A 235 5.63 1.00 23.97
CA ASP A 235 5.16 0.58 25.32
C ASP A 235 3.63 0.62 25.46
N GLY A 236 2.89 0.91 24.40
CA GLY A 236 1.43 0.98 24.36
C GLY A 236 0.82 2.31 24.81
N LYS A 237 1.63 3.27 25.27
CA LYS A 237 1.11 4.56 25.71
C LYS A 237 0.74 5.46 24.55
N THR A 238 -0.37 6.19 24.68
CA THR A 238 -0.72 7.24 23.72
C THR A 238 0.25 8.41 23.87
N VAL A 239 0.80 8.86 22.74
CA VAL A 239 1.71 10.00 22.67
C VAL A 239 0.91 11.27 22.46
N SER A 240 1.10 12.29 23.31
CA SER A 240 0.43 13.57 23.17
C SER A 240 0.82 14.29 21.88
N GLN A 241 -0.12 15.00 21.25
CA GLN A 241 0.08 15.69 19.96
C GLN A 241 1.20 16.75 19.99
N GLY A 242 1.62 17.25 21.15
CA GLY A 242 2.75 18.17 21.30
C GLY A 242 4.10 17.60 20.83
N LEU A 243 4.31 16.29 20.95
CA LEU A 243 5.53 15.60 20.47
C LEU A 243 5.59 15.52 18.94
N ASN A 244 4.47 15.59 18.25
CA ASN A 244 4.42 15.56 16.77
C ASN A 244 5.13 16.77 16.12
N ARG A 245 5.30 17.89 16.82
CA ARG A 245 6.03 19.07 16.29
C ARG A 245 7.52 18.84 16.12
N HIS A 246 8.16 18.07 17.00
CA HIS A 246 9.60 17.80 16.91
C HIS A 246 9.98 16.77 15.85
N LEU A 247 9.03 15.91 15.45
CA LEU A 247 9.25 14.87 14.42
C LEU A 247 9.09 15.42 12.98
N ARG A 248 8.54 16.64 12.81
CA ARG A 248 8.35 17.28 11.49
C ARG A 248 9.65 17.79 10.83
N TRP A 249 10.76 17.89 11.55
CA TRP A 249 11.97 18.57 11.05
C TRP A 249 13.00 17.67 10.36
N ALA A 250 12.89 16.36 10.42
CA ALA A 250 13.85 15.44 9.79
C ALA A 250 13.61 15.14 8.30
N GLY A 251 12.44 15.51 7.73
CA GLY A 251 12.00 15.10 6.39
C GLY A 251 11.95 16.17 5.29
N LEU A 252 12.28 17.45 5.57
CA LEU A 252 11.87 18.59 4.73
C LEU A 252 12.73 18.90 3.50
N ARG A 253 13.60 18.02 3.00
CA ARG A 253 14.51 18.43 1.90
C ARG A 253 14.53 17.59 0.63
N ARG A 254 13.71 16.57 0.43
CA ARG A 254 13.81 15.71 -0.77
C ARG A 254 12.59 15.58 -1.68
N THR A 255 11.43 16.10 -1.34
CA THR A 255 10.14 15.73 -1.98
C THR A 255 9.75 16.47 -3.25
N TRP A 256 10.29 17.63 -3.55
CA TRP A 256 9.80 18.45 -4.67
C TRP A 256 10.73 18.48 -5.89
N ARG A 257 12.02 18.19 -5.74
CA ARG A 257 13.00 18.29 -6.85
C ARG A 257 12.95 17.11 -7.83
N ALA A 258 12.55 15.93 -7.39
CA ALA A 258 12.43 14.75 -8.25
C ALA A 258 11.21 14.81 -9.19
N TRP A 259 10.21 15.62 -8.86
CA TRP A 259 8.94 15.68 -9.59
C TRP A 259 8.94 16.68 -10.76
N LEU A 260 9.80 17.68 -10.75
CA LEU A 260 9.84 18.75 -11.75
C LEU A 260 10.89 18.57 -12.85
N GLY A 261 11.66 17.50 -12.87
CA GLY A 261 12.54 17.16 -14.02
C GLY A 261 13.62 18.21 -14.34
N THR A 262 14.05 19.04 -13.37
CA THR A 262 15.09 20.07 -13.58
C THR A 262 16.36 19.73 -12.84
N GLU A 263 17.05 18.67 -13.22
CA GLU A 263 18.49 18.61 -13.10
C GLU A 263 19.09 18.67 -14.50
N ARG A 264 19.50 19.86 -14.91
CA ARG A 264 20.51 20.01 -15.97
C ARG A 264 21.80 19.44 -15.42
N ILE A 265 22.27 18.39 -16.10
CA ILE A 265 23.63 17.87 -15.93
C ILE A 265 24.56 18.98 -16.43
N GLY A 266 25.36 19.53 -15.57
CA GLY A 266 26.57 20.29 -15.85
C GLY A 266 27.75 19.48 -15.41
#